data_760db2ed524259e6f2f466f8f6690213
#
_entry.id   760db2ed524259e6f2f466f8f6690213
#
_cell.length_a   1.000
_cell.length_b   1.000
_cell.length_c   1.000
_cell.angle_alpha   90.00
_cell.angle_beta   90.00
_cell.angle_gamma   90.00
#
_symmetry.space_group_name_H-M   'P 1'
#
loop_
_entity.id
_entity.type
_entity.pdbx_description
1 polymer ?
#
loop_
_entity_poly.entity_id
_entity_poly.type
_entity_poly.pdbx_seq_one_letter_code
_entity_poly.pdbx_strand_id
1 'polypeptide(L)'
;GIYGKTKREAEIKLLEIGYHSGMHVSIVRPSLVYGPGVKGNLQLMQAGIESGWFPPLPEVNNRRSMIHVDDLVQALILVAEDDRANGEIYIATDGESYSSRQIYEAFCSVVNKAIPQWSVPKVIFDIVSLMSSRMRYKVNKLLGDECYSSKKLQSLGFKAQRSLREMNETDF
;
A
#
# COMPACT_ATOMS: atom_id res chain seq x y z
N GLY A 1 -1.06 -17.38 0.38
CA GLY A 1 -2.35 -17.69 -0.27
C GLY A 1 -2.17 -17.97 -1.77
N ILE A 2 -3.20 -18.50 -2.42
CA ILE A 2 -3.20 -18.85 -3.88
C ILE A 2 -2.80 -17.64 -4.73
N TYR A 3 -3.37 -16.48 -4.46
CA TYR A 3 -3.06 -15.23 -5.18
C TYR A 3 -1.55 -14.89 -5.20
N GLY A 4 -0.89 -14.96 -4.05
CA GLY A 4 0.55 -14.68 -3.99
C GLY A 4 1.41 -15.70 -4.73
N LYS A 5 0.99 -16.97 -4.75
CA LYS A 5 1.67 -18.02 -5.52
C LYS A 5 1.56 -17.76 -7.02
N THR A 6 0.35 -17.48 -7.52
CA THR A 6 0.10 -17.19 -8.95
C THR A 6 0.88 -15.96 -9.42
N LYS A 7 0.93 -14.89 -8.61
CA LYS A 7 1.76 -13.71 -8.93
C LYS A 7 3.25 -14.04 -9.03
N ARG A 8 3.76 -14.80 -8.05
CA ARG A 8 5.17 -15.22 -8.07
C ARG A 8 5.53 -16.12 -9.26
N GLU A 9 4.64 -17.05 -9.63
CA GLU A 9 4.84 -17.89 -10.81
C GLU A 9 4.86 -17.06 -12.10
N ALA A 10 3.99 -16.05 -12.21
CA ALA A 10 3.97 -15.13 -13.34
C ALA A 10 5.27 -14.31 -13.43
N GLU A 11 5.76 -13.78 -12.28
CA GLU A 11 7.03 -13.06 -12.21
C GLU A 11 8.20 -13.93 -12.70
N ILE A 12 8.31 -15.17 -12.23
CA ILE A 12 9.37 -16.10 -12.64
C ILE A 12 9.34 -16.31 -14.15
N LYS A 13 8.15 -16.62 -14.71
CA LYS A 13 7.99 -16.85 -16.16
C LYS A 13 8.34 -15.62 -16.99
N LEU A 14 7.97 -14.42 -16.53
CA LEU A 14 8.30 -13.18 -17.24
C LEU A 14 9.81 -12.93 -17.25
N LEU A 15 10.50 -13.15 -16.13
CA LEU A 15 11.95 -13.03 -16.07
C LEU A 15 12.66 -14.07 -16.96
N GLU A 16 12.19 -15.31 -16.99
CA GLU A 16 12.69 -16.36 -17.89
C GLU A 16 12.53 -15.97 -19.36
N ILE A 17 11.35 -15.45 -19.74
CA ILE A 17 11.08 -14.98 -21.11
C ILE A 17 12.03 -13.83 -21.45
N GLY A 18 12.20 -12.83 -20.57
CA GLY A 18 13.13 -11.72 -20.76
C GLY A 18 14.54 -12.21 -21.00
N TYR A 19 15.03 -13.15 -20.17
CA TYR A 19 16.37 -13.71 -20.28
C TYR A 19 16.59 -14.42 -21.62
N HIS A 20 15.62 -15.22 -22.09
CA HIS A 20 15.78 -15.99 -23.33
C HIS A 20 15.52 -15.18 -24.60
N SER A 21 14.68 -14.15 -24.54
CA SER A 21 14.35 -13.32 -25.71
C SER A 21 15.20 -12.06 -25.87
N GLY A 22 15.96 -11.69 -24.85
CA GLY A 22 16.68 -10.40 -24.79
C GLY A 22 15.75 -9.20 -24.56
N MET A 23 14.46 -9.45 -24.23
CA MET A 23 13.51 -8.38 -23.89
C MET A 23 13.83 -7.83 -22.50
N HIS A 24 13.82 -6.50 -22.37
CA HIS A 24 13.92 -5.86 -21.06
C HIS A 24 12.69 -6.21 -20.20
N VAL A 25 12.91 -6.88 -19.08
CA VAL A 25 11.87 -7.24 -18.12
C VAL A 25 12.29 -6.80 -16.73
N SER A 26 11.52 -5.91 -16.13
CA SER A 26 11.66 -5.52 -14.73
C SER A 26 10.33 -5.67 -14.01
N ILE A 27 10.36 -5.98 -12.72
CA ILE A 27 9.16 -6.19 -11.91
C ILE A 27 9.12 -5.19 -10.80
N VAL A 28 8.01 -4.45 -10.69
CA VAL A 28 7.75 -3.56 -9.56
C VAL A 28 6.62 -4.14 -8.71
N ARG A 29 6.90 -4.37 -7.44
CA ARG A 29 5.92 -4.76 -6.42
C ARG A 29 5.55 -3.53 -5.59
N PRO A 30 4.41 -2.90 -5.86
CA PRO A 30 3.98 -1.76 -5.08
C PRO A 30 3.56 -2.20 -3.67
N SER A 31 3.81 -1.35 -2.69
CA SER A 31 3.16 -1.39 -1.39
C SER A 31 1.68 -0.98 -1.52
N LEU A 32 1.04 -0.55 -0.45
CA LEU A 32 -0.35 -0.10 -0.50
C LEU A 32 -0.43 1.21 -1.30
N VAL A 33 -1.08 1.16 -2.47
CA VAL A 33 -1.18 2.33 -3.38
C VAL A 33 -2.34 3.23 -2.96
N TYR A 34 -2.08 4.53 -2.86
CA TYR A 34 -3.08 5.55 -2.58
C TYR A 34 -3.05 6.67 -3.64
N GLY A 35 -4.03 7.55 -3.62
CA GLY A 35 -4.18 8.66 -4.58
C GLY A 35 -5.46 8.57 -5.41
N PRO A 36 -5.61 9.37 -6.46
CA PRO A 36 -6.81 9.42 -7.29
C PRO A 36 -7.21 8.05 -7.84
N GLY A 37 -8.50 7.72 -7.71
CA GLY A 37 -9.02 6.44 -8.19
C GLY A 37 -8.58 5.24 -7.36
N VAL A 38 -8.22 5.44 -6.08
CA VAL A 38 -7.88 4.37 -5.14
C VAL A 38 -8.90 3.23 -5.18
N LYS A 39 -8.41 1.98 -5.08
CA LYS A 39 -9.23 0.78 -5.16
C LYS A 39 -9.07 -0.13 -3.94
N GLY A 40 -9.94 -1.12 -3.84
CA GLY A 40 -9.85 -2.17 -2.82
C GLY A 40 -10.16 -1.69 -1.42
N ASN A 41 -9.35 -2.10 -0.43
CA ASN A 41 -9.63 -1.82 0.98
C ASN A 41 -9.54 -0.34 1.35
N LEU A 42 -8.66 0.43 0.69
CA LEU A 42 -8.57 1.88 0.92
C LEU A 42 -9.80 2.60 0.38
N GLN A 43 -10.31 2.21 -0.79
CA GLN A 43 -11.57 2.74 -1.34
C GLN A 43 -12.74 2.45 -0.39
N LEU A 44 -12.82 1.24 0.16
CA LEU A 44 -13.85 0.88 1.13
C LEU A 44 -13.74 1.70 2.43
N MET A 45 -12.51 1.96 2.88
CA MET A 45 -12.25 2.82 4.04
C MET A 45 -12.70 4.24 3.74
N GLN A 46 -12.28 4.81 2.62
CA GLN A 46 -12.67 6.17 2.19
C GLN A 46 -14.19 6.31 2.13
N ALA A 47 -14.87 5.46 1.38
CA ALA A 47 -16.32 5.48 1.25
C ALA A 47 -17.04 5.28 2.60
N GLY A 48 -16.49 4.45 3.46
CA GLY A 48 -17.02 4.22 4.80
C GLY A 48 -16.83 5.41 5.74
N ILE A 49 -15.72 6.13 5.66
CA ILE A 49 -15.48 7.38 6.38
C ILE A 49 -16.42 8.46 5.84
N GLU A 50 -16.53 8.59 4.53
CA GLU A 50 -17.38 9.56 3.86
C GLU A 50 -18.85 9.39 4.24
N SER A 51 -19.35 8.15 4.26
CA SER A 51 -20.71 7.82 4.66
C SER A 51 -20.92 7.70 6.18
N GLY A 52 -19.86 7.79 6.97
CA GLY A 52 -19.91 7.82 8.44
C GLY A 52 -20.11 6.47 9.14
N TRP A 53 -20.01 5.33 8.42
CA TRP A 53 -20.16 4.01 9.03
C TRP A 53 -18.81 3.34 9.39
N PHE A 54 -17.70 3.82 8.85
CA PHE A 54 -16.39 3.25 9.17
C PHE A 54 -15.94 3.72 10.56
N PRO A 55 -15.66 2.79 11.49
CA PRO A 55 -15.32 3.16 12.85
C PRO A 55 -13.92 3.78 12.94
N PRO A 56 -13.71 4.75 13.85
CA PRO A 56 -12.38 5.28 14.11
C PRO A 56 -11.43 4.18 14.58
N LEU A 57 -10.30 4.02 13.86
CA LEU A 57 -9.34 2.97 14.15
C LEU A 57 -8.58 3.22 15.46
N PRO A 58 -8.19 2.17 16.19
CA PRO A 58 -7.41 2.28 17.40
C PRO A 58 -6.01 2.84 17.13
N GLU A 59 -5.44 3.47 18.13
CA GLU A 59 -4.02 3.78 18.14
C GLU A 59 -3.23 2.49 18.37
N VAL A 60 -2.60 2.00 17.30
CA VAL A 60 -1.74 0.83 17.30
C VAL A 60 -0.41 1.18 16.66
N ASN A 61 0.68 0.62 17.21
CA ASN A 61 2.03 0.85 16.71
C ASN A 61 2.38 -0.08 15.53
N ASN A 62 1.40 -0.36 14.68
CA ASN A 62 1.65 -1.12 13.47
C ASN A 62 2.29 -0.24 12.40
N ARG A 63 3.01 -0.88 11.46
CA ARG A 63 3.78 -0.20 10.42
C ARG A 63 3.34 -0.70 9.05
N ARG A 64 2.94 0.23 8.20
CA ARG A 64 2.49 -0.04 6.84
C ARG A 64 3.21 0.87 5.86
N SER A 65 3.79 0.28 4.83
CA SER A 65 4.37 1.02 3.72
C SER A 65 3.30 1.36 2.71
N MET A 66 3.39 2.55 2.16
CA MET A 66 2.47 3.06 1.14
C MET A 66 3.25 3.70 -0.02
N ILE A 67 2.56 3.98 -1.11
CA ILE A 67 3.10 4.74 -2.24
C ILE A 67 1.96 5.48 -2.93
N HIS A 68 2.18 6.74 -3.29
CA HIS A 68 1.25 7.48 -4.12
C HIS A 68 1.26 6.94 -5.56
N VAL A 69 0.10 6.97 -6.21
CA VAL A 69 -0.04 6.44 -7.59
C VAL A 69 0.90 7.14 -8.59
N ASP A 70 1.11 8.45 -8.47
CA ASP A 70 2.03 9.19 -9.35
C ASP A 70 3.47 8.75 -9.14
N ASP A 71 3.89 8.53 -7.89
CA ASP A 71 5.23 8.02 -7.58
C ASP A 71 5.40 6.58 -8.07
N LEU A 72 4.35 5.76 -8.02
CA LEU A 72 4.37 4.42 -8.60
C LEU A 72 4.56 4.49 -10.12
N VAL A 73 3.88 5.41 -10.81
CA VAL A 73 4.06 5.63 -12.25
C VAL A 73 5.50 6.04 -12.56
N GLN A 74 6.08 6.97 -11.79
CA GLN A 74 7.49 7.35 -11.95
C GLN A 74 8.44 6.18 -11.71
N ALA A 75 8.17 5.34 -10.70
CA ALA A 75 8.95 4.13 -10.46
C ALA A 75 8.89 3.15 -11.64
N LEU A 76 7.71 2.96 -12.24
CA LEU A 76 7.53 2.10 -13.40
C LEU A 76 8.28 2.61 -14.63
N ILE A 77 8.23 3.92 -14.90
CA ILE A 77 8.97 4.56 -15.99
C ILE A 77 10.48 4.39 -15.76
N LEU A 78 10.97 4.69 -14.55
CA LEU A 78 12.39 4.56 -14.22
C LEU A 78 12.91 3.15 -14.47
N VAL A 79 12.23 2.09 -14.00
CA VAL A 79 12.69 0.72 -14.19
C VAL A 79 12.51 0.22 -15.63
N ALA A 80 11.63 0.82 -16.41
CA ALA A 80 11.47 0.50 -17.83
C ALA A 80 12.58 1.10 -18.71
N GLU A 81 13.17 2.23 -18.30
CA GLU A 81 14.19 2.98 -19.04
C GLU A 81 15.64 2.69 -18.56
N ASP A 82 15.82 2.19 -17.36
CA ASP A 82 17.15 1.94 -16.79
C ASP A 82 17.60 0.49 -17.05
N ASP A 83 18.64 0.32 -17.87
CA ASP A 83 19.19 -1.00 -18.21
C ASP A 83 19.60 -1.82 -16.98
N ARG A 84 19.97 -1.17 -15.87
CA ARG A 84 20.30 -1.83 -14.61
C ARG A 84 19.09 -2.54 -13.97
N ALA A 85 17.89 -2.20 -14.42
CA ALA A 85 16.67 -2.81 -13.91
C ALA A 85 16.27 -4.09 -14.64
N ASN A 86 16.95 -4.40 -15.75
CA ASN A 86 16.64 -5.62 -16.51
C ASN A 86 16.90 -6.90 -15.70
N GLY A 87 15.91 -7.77 -15.65
CA GLY A 87 15.96 -9.03 -14.89
C GLY A 87 15.71 -8.85 -13.38
N GLU A 88 15.40 -7.66 -12.90
CA GLU A 88 15.37 -7.33 -11.50
C GLU A 88 13.94 -7.11 -10.94
N ILE A 89 13.82 -7.33 -9.61
CA ILE A 89 12.55 -7.10 -8.88
C ILE A 89 12.77 -5.96 -7.88
N TYR A 90 11.88 -4.99 -7.90
CA TYR A 90 11.87 -3.82 -7.04
C TYR A 90 10.63 -3.75 -6.18
N ILE A 91 10.76 -3.27 -4.95
CA ILE A 91 9.63 -2.90 -4.10
C ILE A 91 9.51 -1.38 -4.14
N ALA A 92 8.31 -0.89 -4.43
CA ALA A 92 8.01 0.53 -4.50
C ALA A 92 7.23 0.97 -3.25
N THR A 93 7.82 1.89 -2.49
CA THR A 93 7.23 2.58 -1.33
C THR A 93 7.67 4.03 -1.34
N ASP A 94 6.96 4.90 -0.61
CA ASP A 94 7.38 6.29 -0.38
C ASP A 94 8.57 6.41 0.60
N GLY A 95 9.01 5.29 1.17
CA GLY A 95 10.11 5.24 2.13
C GLY A 95 9.69 5.45 3.58
N GLU A 96 8.43 5.83 3.82
CA GLU A 96 7.87 6.01 5.15
C GLU A 96 7.07 4.79 5.64
N SER A 97 6.68 4.84 6.90
CA SER A 97 5.76 3.85 7.47
C SER A 97 4.69 4.54 8.30
N TYR A 98 3.47 4.10 8.12
CA TYR A 98 2.27 4.68 8.72
C TYR A 98 1.54 3.67 9.58
N SER A 99 1.00 4.11 10.72
CA SER A 99 0.04 3.28 11.46
C SER A 99 -1.32 3.27 10.76
N SER A 100 -2.13 2.27 11.05
CA SER A 100 -3.50 2.23 10.53
C SER A 100 -4.33 3.42 10.99
N ARG A 101 -4.04 3.96 12.17
CA ARG A 101 -4.67 5.18 12.67
C ARG A 101 -4.28 6.40 11.82
N GLN A 102 -2.99 6.57 11.51
CA GLN A 102 -2.52 7.66 10.65
C GLN A 102 -3.12 7.58 9.24
N ILE A 103 -3.25 6.37 8.69
CA ILE A 103 -3.94 6.17 7.40
C ILE A 103 -5.40 6.61 7.49
N TYR A 104 -6.12 6.20 8.54
CA TYR A 104 -7.50 6.60 8.78
C TYR A 104 -7.64 8.14 8.89
N GLU A 105 -6.75 8.80 9.63
CA GLU A 105 -6.75 10.25 9.82
C GLU A 105 -6.49 11.00 8.51
N ALA A 106 -5.54 10.53 7.70
CA ALA A 106 -5.29 11.09 6.38
C ALA A 106 -6.54 11.00 5.49
N PHE A 107 -7.24 9.87 5.49
CA PHE A 107 -8.50 9.73 4.74
C PHE A 107 -9.64 10.61 5.31
N CYS A 108 -9.70 10.85 6.61
CA CYS A 108 -10.64 11.83 7.17
C CYS A 108 -10.37 13.22 6.59
N SER A 109 -9.10 13.62 6.51
CA SER A 109 -8.70 14.93 5.93
C SER A 109 -9.08 15.02 4.45
N VAL A 110 -8.82 13.96 3.67
CA VAL A 110 -9.18 13.88 2.24
C VAL A 110 -10.68 14.05 2.00
N VAL A 111 -11.54 13.47 2.83
CA VAL A 111 -13.00 13.58 2.69
C VAL A 111 -13.59 14.75 3.50
N ASN A 112 -12.74 15.67 3.95
CA ASN A 112 -13.11 16.85 4.73
C ASN A 112 -13.98 16.54 5.96
N LYS A 113 -13.62 15.50 6.68
CA LYS A 113 -14.29 15.10 7.93
C LYS A 113 -13.40 15.34 9.13
N ALA A 114 -14.02 15.78 10.22
CA ALA A 114 -13.33 15.95 11.49
C ALA A 114 -12.76 14.59 11.97
N ILE A 115 -11.50 14.60 12.40
CA ILE A 115 -10.84 13.44 12.97
C ILE A 115 -11.44 13.18 14.36
N PRO A 116 -12.08 12.02 14.61
CA PRO A 116 -12.64 11.70 15.90
C PRO A 116 -11.56 11.61 16.99
N GLN A 117 -11.79 12.27 18.13
CA GLN A 117 -10.89 12.20 19.28
C GLN A 117 -10.96 10.85 20.02
N TRP A 118 -11.97 10.06 19.73
CA TRP A 118 -12.14 8.71 20.27
C TRP A 118 -11.78 7.67 19.23
N SER A 119 -11.48 6.47 19.69
CA SER A 119 -11.23 5.32 18.81
C SER A 119 -11.88 4.06 19.39
N VAL A 120 -12.19 3.12 18.51
CA VAL A 120 -12.68 1.80 18.93
C VAL A 120 -11.52 1.06 19.60
N PRO A 121 -11.65 0.57 20.84
CA PRO A 121 -10.59 -0.15 21.52
C PRO A 121 -10.12 -1.38 20.73
N LYS A 122 -8.80 -1.60 20.68
CA LYS A 122 -8.20 -2.75 19.95
C LYS A 122 -8.83 -4.09 20.36
N VAL A 123 -9.20 -4.23 21.64
CA VAL A 123 -9.83 -5.46 22.16
C VAL A 123 -11.10 -5.87 21.38
N ILE A 124 -11.86 -4.91 20.87
CA ILE A 124 -13.05 -5.21 20.04
C ILE A 124 -12.62 -5.89 18.72
N PHE A 125 -11.57 -5.40 18.08
CA PHE A 125 -11.01 -6.03 16.87
C PHE A 125 -10.44 -7.42 17.16
N ASP A 126 -9.81 -7.59 18.33
CA ASP A 126 -9.29 -8.89 18.76
C ASP A 126 -10.44 -9.90 18.94
N ILE A 127 -11.54 -9.51 19.61
CA ILE A 127 -12.75 -10.33 19.73
C ILE A 127 -13.35 -10.67 18.36
N VAL A 128 -13.50 -9.68 17.47
CA VAL A 128 -14.01 -9.91 16.11
C VAL A 128 -13.12 -10.89 15.34
N SER A 129 -11.81 -10.83 15.55
CA SER A 129 -10.86 -11.76 14.92
C SER A 129 -11.04 -13.22 15.35
N LEU A 130 -11.62 -13.46 16.51
CA LEU A 130 -11.90 -14.82 17.04
C LEU A 130 -13.17 -15.43 16.43
N MET A 131 -14.07 -14.62 15.87
CA MET A 131 -15.36 -15.10 15.35
C MET A 131 -15.20 -16.00 14.11
N SER A 132 -14.22 -15.74 13.25
CA SER A 132 -13.94 -16.59 12.09
C SER A 132 -12.55 -16.31 11.50
N SER A 133 -12.01 -17.30 10.76
CA SER A 133 -10.75 -17.13 10.00
C SER A 133 -10.82 -15.98 8.97
N ARG A 134 -12.00 -15.74 8.39
CA ARG A 134 -12.23 -14.62 7.47
C ARG A 134 -12.14 -13.26 8.17
N MET A 135 -12.70 -13.15 9.38
CA MET A 135 -12.63 -11.92 10.18
C MET A 135 -11.21 -11.66 10.68
N ARG A 136 -10.53 -12.71 11.14
CA ARG A 136 -9.11 -12.64 11.51
C ARG A 136 -8.25 -12.12 10.36
N TYR A 137 -8.46 -12.62 9.15
CA TYR A 137 -7.75 -12.13 7.97
C TYR A 137 -8.01 -10.65 7.72
N LYS A 138 -9.27 -10.19 7.81
CA LYS A 138 -9.63 -8.78 7.63
C LYS A 138 -9.00 -7.88 8.69
N VAL A 139 -9.06 -8.28 9.97
CA VAL A 139 -8.46 -7.52 11.08
C VAL A 139 -6.93 -7.46 10.91
N ASN A 140 -6.28 -8.57 10.57
CA ASN A 140 -4.84 -8.58 10.30
C ASN A 140 -4.46 -7.70 9.10
N LYS A 141 -5.30 -7.66 8.06
CA LYS A 141 -5.11 -6.76 6.92
C LYS A 141 -5.32 -5.29 7.27
N LEU A 142 -6.11 -5.00 8.29
CA LEU A 142 -6.39 -3.64 8.75
C LEU A 142 -5.35 -3.16 9.77
N LEU A 143 -5.00 -3.98 10.76
CA LEU A 143 -4.18 -3.60 11.91
C LEU A 143 -2.81 -4.29 11.97
N GLY A 144 -2.50 -5.18 11.02
CA GLY A 144 -1.21 -5.88 10.97
C GLY A 144 -0.09 -5.06 10.34
N ASP A 145 1.14 -5.53 10.52
CA ASP A 145 2.33 -4.95 9.91
C ASP A 145 2.49 -5.38 8.44
N GLU A 146 2.74 -4.43 7.57
CA GLU A 146 3.12 -4.63 6.17
C GLU A 146 4.17 -3.56 5.80
N CYS A 147 5.40 -3.70 6.32
CA CYS A 147 6.48 -2.75 6.11
C CYS A 147 7.53 -3.32 5.16
N TYR A 148 7.85 -2.55 4.15
CA TYR A 148 8.78 -2.92 3.08
C TYR A 148 9.82 -1.83 2.87
N SER A 149 10.95 -2.19 2.22
CA SER A 149 12.03 -1.26 1.92
C SER A 149 12.16 -1.06 0.41
N SER A 150 12.20 0.20 -0.03
CA SER A 150 12.45 0.60 -1.41
C SER A 150 13.93 0.92 -1.70
N LYS A 151 14.86 0.58 -0.79
CA LYS A 151 16.30 0.92 -0.94
C LYS A 151 16.88 0.50 -2.28
N LYS A 152 16.51 -0.67 -2.80
CA LYS A 152 16.97 -1.14 -4.11
C LYS A 152 16.47 -0.24 -5.24
N LEU A 153 15.22 0.18 -5.20
CA LEU A 153 14.65 1.12 -6.17
C LEU A 153 15.32 2.50 -6.04
N GLN A 154 15.57 2.95 -4.81
CA GLN A 154 16.29 4.20 -4.54
C GLN A 154 17.73 4.16 -5.10
N SER A 155 18.38 3.02 -5.15
CA SER A 155 19.72 2.89 -5.75
C SER A 155 19.76 3.14 -7.27
N LEU A 156 18.61 3.08 -7.96
CA LEU A 156 18.46 3.53 -9.35
C LEU A 156 18.25 5.04 -9.48
N GLY A 157 18.04 5.75 -8.36
CA GLY A 157 17.75 7.19 -8.35
C GLY A 157 16.29 7.53 -8.05
N PHE A 158 15.43 6.53 -7.77
CA PHE A 158 14.03 6.79 -7.38
C PHE A 158 13.95 7.59 -6.09
N LYS A 159 13.10 8.61 -6.10
CA LYS A 159 12.77 9.41 -4.93
C LYS A 159 11.28 9.72 -4.95
N ALA A 160 10.54 9.21 -3.98
CA ALA A 160 9.12 9.57 -3.82
C ALA A 160 8.98 11.07 -3.58
N GLN A 161 8.00 11.67 -4.23
CA GLN A 161 7.71 13.11 -4.15
C GLN A 161 6.51 13.41 -3.25
N ARG A 162 5.70 12.39 -2.96
CA ARG A 162 4.46 12.52 -2.21
C ARG A 162 4.48 11.66 -0.95
N SER A 163 3.92 12.22 0.13
CA SER A 163 3.75 11.55 1.41
C SER A 163 2.27 11.54 1.80
N LEU A 164 1.83 10.46 2.43
CA LEU A 164 0.46 10.36 2.95
C LEU A 164 0.12 11.49 3.93
N ARG A 165 1.12 12.04 4.63
CA ARG A 165 0.94 13.12 5.61
C ARG A 165 0.61 14.47 4.96
N GLU A 166 0.96 14.65 3.70
CA GLU A 166 0.77 15.87 2.93
C GLU A 166 -0.50 15.84 2.08
N MET A 167 -1.25 14.73 2.14
CA MET A 167 -2.47 14.55 1.36
C MET A 167 -3.59 15.50 1.78
N ASN A 168 -4.29 16.02 0.80
CA ASN A 168 -5.45 16.89 0.94
C ASN A 168 -6.55 16.50 -0.08
N GLU A 169 -7.64 17.23 -0.10
CA GLU A 169 -8.79 16.98 -0.99
C GLU A 169 -8.45 16.96 -2.48
N THR A 170 -7.37 17.63 -2.90
CA THR A 170 -6.97 17.73 -4.31
C THR A 170 -6.18 16.51 -4.79
N ASP A 171 -5.80 15.61 -3.88
CA ASP A 171 -5.00 14.43 -4.17
C ASP A 171 -5.84 13.16 -4.43
N PHE A 172 -7.21 13.29 -4.49
CA PHE A 172 -8.16 12.19 -4.72
C PHE A 172 -9.23 12.49 -5.74
#